data_00fa576cb75cd1dccd234e04789d9ffa
#
_entry.id   00fa576cb75cd1dccd234e04789d9ffa
#
_cell.length_a   1.000
_cell.length_b   1.000
_cell.length_c   1.000
_cell.angle_alpha   90.00
_cell.angle_beta   90.00
_cell.angle_gamma   90.00
#
_symmetry.space_group_name_H-M   'P 1'
#
loop_
_entity.id
_entity.type
_entity.pdbx_description
1 polymer ?
#
loop_
_entity_poly.entity_id
_entity_poly.type
_entity_poly.pdbx_seq_one_letter_code
_entity_poly.pdbx_strand_id
1 'polypeptide(L)'
;MAKQIKKVVLAYSGGLDTSVIIPWLKEHYDNCEVIAVCANVGQGEELDPVHDKALASGASKVHIVDLTKEFLEEYVWPTLKAGAVYEGKYLLGTSFARPVIAKALVDIAKREGADAIAHGATGKGNDQVRFELTVKALAPNLQIIAPWREWDLDSRTAEIEYAKKHGIPVATENKTYSMDRNIWHLSHEGSDLEDPANEPKNSMFLISCAPEDAPDAPEYVSISFEKGIPVAVNGEKLGAVELLTKLNEIGARNGVGIVDICENRLVGMKSRGVYENPGGSILYYAHRELEYLCLDRATYHYKEGMAIRYGELVYDGMWFCQLREALAAFVDSTQETVTGEVRLKLYKGNIISAGATSPYSLYSQEFVTFEHDDVYNQADAGGFINLFGLPLKVRALMQEGLNK
;
A
#
# COMPACT_ATOMS: atom_id res chain seq x y z
N MET A 1 33.58 4.45 21.88
CA MET A 1 34.17 4.46 20.53
C MET A 1 33.07 3.97 19.55
N ALA A 2 32.81 4.69 18.48
CA ALA A 2 31.89 4.20 17.44
C ALA A 2 32.44 2.86 16.90
N LYS A 3 31.58 1.85 16.75
CA LYS A 3 31.99 0.55 16.20
C LYS A 3 32.44 0.77 14.75
N GLN A 4 33.62 0.26 14.38
CA GLN A 4 34.11 0.35 13.00
C GLN A 4 33.19 -0.45 12.10
N ILE A 5 32.67 0.16 11.06
CA ILE A 5 31.79 -0.49 10.06
C ILE A 5 32.67 -1.25 9.08
N LYS A 6 32.53 -2.56 9.05
CA LYS A 6 33.29 -3.45 8.16
C LYS A 6 32.41 -4.06 7.07
N LYS A 7 31.11 -4.19 7.34
CA LYS A 7 30.15 -4.83 6.45
C LYS A 7 28.82 -4.09 6.47
N VAL A 8 28.32 -3.74 5.28
CA VAL A 8 27.08 -2.97 5.08
C VAL A 8 26.15 -3.77 4.16
N VAL A 9 24.87 -3.90 4.55
CA VAL A 9 23.80 -4.37 3.69
C VAL A 9 23.10 -3.17 3.07
N LEU A 10 23.07 -3.09 1.74
CA LEU A 10 22.50 -1.98 0.99
C LEU A 10 21.16 -2.39 0.37
N ALA A 11 20.11 -1.61 0.62
CA ALA A 11 18.87 -1.66 -0.17
C ALA A 11 19.18 -1.20 -1.61
N TYR A 12 19.18 -2.15 -2.54
CA TYR A 12 19.64 -1.92 -3.90
C TYR A 12 18.50 -2.10 -4.91
N SER A 13 18.14 -1.04 -5.62
CA SER A 13 17.10 -1.04 -6.64
C SER A 13 17.61 -1.23 -8.07
N GLY A 14 18.92 -1.19 -8.29
CA GLY A 14 19.50 -1.13 -9.63
C GLY A 14 19.48 0.26 -10.29
N GLY A 15 18.91 1.26 -9.63
CA GLY A 15 18.91 2.66 -10.07
C GLY A 15 20.31 3.31 -9.98
N LEU A 16 20.43 4.52 -10.53
CA LEU A 16 21.67 5.31 -10.46
C LEU A 16 22.08 5.55 -9.02
N ASP A 17 21.17 6.11 -8.22
CA ASP A 17 21.41 6.50 -6.83
C ASP A 17 21.95 5.33 -5.99
N THR A 18 21.31 4.16 -6.05
CA THR A 18 21.77 3.00 -5.29
C THR A 18 23.08 2.41 -5.82
N SER A 19 23.37 2.58 -7.12
CA SER A 19 24.64 2.12 -7.72
C SER A 19 25.82 2.98 -7.29
N VAL A 20 25.66 4.31 -7.20
CA VAL A 20 26.73 5.23 -6.73
C VAL A 20 26.96 5.13 -5.23
N ILE A 21 25.98 4.66 -4.45
CA ILE A 21 26.15 4.41 -3.01
C ILE A 21 27.19 3.32 -2.74
N ILE A 22 27.35 2.32 -3.60
CA ILE A 22 28.30 1.23 -3.38
C ILE A 22 29.75 1.73 -3.28
N PRO A 23 30.34 2.43 -4.28
CA PRO A 23 31.69 2.97 -4.13
C PRO A 23 31.79 4.04 -3.04
N TRP A 24 30.74 4.87 -2.86
CA TRP A 24 30.71 5.87 -1.80
C TRP A 24 30.87 5.24 -0.42
N LEU A 25 30.16 4.14 -0.12
CA LEU A 25 30.32 3.41 1.14
C LEU A 25 31.74 2.90 1.33
N LYS A 26 32.38 2.38 0.29
CA LYS A 26 33.77 1.89 0.36
C LYS A 26 34.76 3.01 0.63
N GLU A 27 34.57 4.18 0.01
CA GLU A 27 35.42 5.36 0.23
C GLU A 27 35.31 5.92 1.65
N HIS A 28 34.10 5.90 2.25
CA HIS A 28 33.84 6.52 3.56
C HIS A 28 33.99 5.57 4.75
N TYR A 29 33.94 4.26 4.52
CA TYR A 29 33.99 3.23 5.58
C TYR A 29 35.11 2.22 5.36
N ASP A 30 36.34 2.72 5.14
CA ASP A 30 37.60 1.93 5.11
C ASP A 30 37.50 0.68 4.22
N ASN A 31 37.01 0.84 3.00
CA ASN A 31 36.78 -0.22 2.02
C ASN A 31 35.91 -1.37 2.54
N CYS A 32 34.83 -1.05 3.24
CA CYS A 32 33.89 -2.02 3.81
C CYS A 32 33.34 -2.99 2.76
N GLU A 33 32.94 -4.18 3.21
CA GLU A 33 32.20 -5.13 2.39
C GLU A 33 30.78 -4.62 2.18
N VAL A 34 30.35 -4.47 0.91
CA VAL A 34 28.98 -4.03 0.58
C VAL A 34 28.20 -5.21 -0.01
N ILE A 35 27.13 -5.60 0.66
CA ILE A 35 26.20 -6.63 0.23
C ILE A 35 24.95 -5.93 -0.33
N ALA A 36 24.78 -6.00 -1.64
CA ALA A 36 23.60 -5.45 -2.30
C ALA A 36 22.42 -6.43 -2.18
N VAL A 37 21.27 -5.92 -1.75
CA VAL A 37 20.03 -6.71 -1.63
C VAL A 37 18.95 -6.06 -2.47
N CYS A 38 18.48 -6.79 -3.48
CA CYS A 38 17.33 -6.43 -4.28
C CYS A 38 16.13 -7.29 -3.88
N ALA A 39 15.04 -6.64 -3.51
CA ALA A 39 13.79 -7.31 -3.19
C ALA A 39 12.88 -7.33 -4.43
N ASN A 40 12.42 -8.52 -4.80
CA ASN A 40 11.34 -8.69 -5.75
C ASN A 40 10.01 -8.52 -5.01
N VAL A 41 9.30 -7.45 -5.31
CA VAL A 41 7.93 -7.19 -4.87
C VAL A 41 6.95 -7.10 -6.05
N GLY A 42 7.35 -7.67 -7.21
CA GLY A 42 6.57 -7.72 -8.44
C GLY A 42 6.78 -6.52 -9.38
N GLN A 43 7.98 -5.94 -9.39
CA GLN A 43 8.37 -4.87 -10.33
C GLN A 43 8.71 -5.39 -11.75
N GLY A 44 8.66 -6.71 -11.97
CA GLY A 44 8.79 -7.32 -13.31
C GLY A 44 10.21 -7.25 -13.88
N GLU A 45 10.32 -6.88 -15.17
CA GLU A 45 11.58 -6.88 -15.96
C GLU A 45 12.69 -5.97 -15.41
N GLU A 46 12.37 -5.09 -14.48
CA GLU A 46 13.37 -4.23 -13.81
C GLU A 46 14.41 -5.03 -13.01
N LEU A 47 14.15 -6.31 -12.72
CA LEU A 47 15.04 -7.18 -11.95
C LEU A 47 16.16 -7.83 -12.79
N ASP A 48 15.98 -8.01 -14.09
CA ASP A 48 16.87 -8.79 -14.94
C ASP A 48 18.33 -8.30 -14.91
N PRO A 49 18.63 -6.99 -15.01
CA PRO A 49 20.02 -6.50 -15.04
C PRO A 49 20.61 -6.25 -13.64
N VAL A 50 19.85 -6.43 -12.56
CA VAL A 50 20.20 -5.93 -11.22
C VAL A 50 21.44 -6.61 -10.63
N HIS A 51 21.54 -7.94 -10.78
CA HIS A 51 22.64 -8.71 -10.22
C HIS A 51 24.00 -8.26 -10.80
N ASP A 52 24.13 -8.28 -12.11
CA ASP A 52 25.39 -7.97 -12.80
C ASP A 52 25.75 -6.50 -12.63
N LYS A 53 24.75 -5.60 -12.61
CA LYS A 53 24.95 -4.17 -12.36
C LYS A 53 25.46 -3.90 -10.95
N ALA A 54 24.96 -4.62 -9.93
CA ALA A 54 25.45 -4.46 -8.55
C ALA A 54 26.92 -4.89 -8.44
N LEU A 55 27.29 -6.02 -9.04
CA LEU A 55 28.68 -6.49 -9.08
C LEU A 55 29.59 -5.51 -9.85
N ALA A 56 29.13 -5.04 -11.00
CA ALA A 56 29.86 -4.04 -11.80
C ALA A 56 30.03 -2.70 -11.06
N SER A 57 29.11 -2.35 -10.18
CA SER A 57 29.20 -1.18 -9.30
C SER A 57 30.11 -1.39 -8.09
N GLY A 58 30.65 -2.62 -7.88
CA GLY A 58 31.60 -2.95 -6.84
C GLY A 58 31.02 -3.61 -5.60
N ALA A 59 29.78 -4.12 -5.64
CA ALA A 59 29.23 -4.93 -4.55
C ALA A 59 30.07 -6.20 -4.36
N SER A 60 30.29 -6.59 -3.10
CA SER A 60 31.04 -7.81 -2.77
C SER A 60 30.14 -9.05 -2.89
N LYS A 61 28.84 -8.89 -2.70
CA LYS A 61 27.81 -9.94 -2.78
C LYS A 61 26.48 -9.35 -3.17
N VAL A 62 25.64 -10.13 -3.85
CA VAL A 62 24.29 -9.71 -4.25
C VAL A 62 23.30 -10.77 -3.82
N HIS A 63 22.20 -10.33 -3.22
CA HIS A 63 21.04 -11.16 -2.94
C HIS A 63 19.83 -10.59 -3.71
N ILE A 64 19.13 -11.44 -4.44
CA ILE A 64 17.80 -11.15 -4.98
C ILE A 64 16.82 -12.00 -4.18
N VAL A 65 15.86 -11.36 -3.52
CA VAL A 65 14.91 -12.04 -2.61
C VAL A 65 13.52 -11.86 -3.16
N ASP A 66 12.82 -12.95 -3.43
CA ASP A 66 11.40 -12.91 -3.80
C ASP A 66 10.54 -12.73 -2.55
N LEU A 67 9.88 -11.59 -2.47
CA LEU A 67 8.97 -11.21 -1.40
C LEU A 67 7.52 -11.06 -1.88
N THR A 68 7.20 -11.40 -3.13
CA THR A 68 5.88 -11.14 -3.72
C THR A 68 4.75 -11.76 -2.92
N LYS A 69 4.91 -13.01 -2.48
CA LYS A 69 3.91 -13.70 -1.67
C LYS A 69 3.82 -13.11 -0.25
N GLU A 70 4.96 -12.94 0.44
CA GLU A 70 5.00 -12.34 1.79
C GLU A 70 4.39 -10.94 1.78
N PHE A 71 4.71 -10.15 0.76
CA PHE A 71 4.16 -8.80 0.57
C PHE A 71 2.64 -8.78 0.54
N LEU A 72 2.03 -9.71 -0.21
CA LEU A 72 0.58 -9.79 -0.30
C LEU A 72 -0.06 -10.35 0.98
N GLU A 73 0.41 -11.49 1.44
CA GLU A 73 -0.23 -12.22 2.54
C GLU A 73 -0.04 -11.54 3.90
N GLU A 74 1.16 -10.97 4.17
CA GLU A 74 1.52 -10.43 5.48
C GLU A 74 1.36 -8.90 5.60
N TYR A 75 1.23 -8.18 4.46
CA TYR A 75 1.13 -6.72 4.48
C TYR A 75 -0.12 -6.21 3.77
N VAL A 76 -0.38 -6.67 2.55
CA VAL A 76 -1.51 -6.18 1.75
C VAL A 76 -2.83 -6.69 2.30
N TRP A 77 -2.98 -8.01 2.52
CA TRP A 77 -4.24 -8.58 3.01
C TRP A 77 -4.64 -8.06 4.39
N PRO A 78 -3.76 -7.93 5.39
CA PRO A 78 -4.10 -7.28 6.66
C PRO A 78 -4.58 -5.84 6.50
N THR A 79 -3.98 -5.08 5.58
CA THR A 79 -4.35 -3.69 5.30
C THR A 79 -5.70 -3.60 4.56
N LEU A 80 -5.94 -4.51 3.62
CA LEU A 80 -7.24 -4.69 2.93
C LEU A 80 -8.35 -5.03 3.94
N LYS A 81 -8.14 -6.04 4.81
CA LYS A 81 -9.08 -6.41 5.87
C LYS A 81 -9.43 -5.23 6.79
N ALA A 82 -8.43 -4.40 7.09
CA ALA A 82 -8.64 -3.18 7.87
C ALA A 82 -9.50 -2.14 7.13
N GLY A 83 -9.63 -2.23 5.81
CA GLY A 83 -10.23 -1.19 4.98
C GLY A 83 -9.38 0.09 4.96
N ALA A 84 -8.09 -0.01 5.27
CA ALA A 84 -7.22 1.14 5.48
C ALA A 84 -6.81 1.80 4.16
N VAL A 85 -7.15 3.07 4.02
CA VAL A 85 -6.81 3.91 2.86
C VAL A 85 -6.29 5.24 3.40
N TYR A 86 -5.15 5.72 2.89
CA TYR A 86 -4.62 7.00 3.31
C TYR A 86 -5.31 8.15 2.59
N GLU A 87 -5.79 9.14 3.37
CA GLU A 87 -6.51 10.33 2.88
C GLU A 87 -7.66 10.00 1.90
N GLY A 88 -8.31 8.85 2.09
CA GLY A 88 -9.48 8.43 1.32
C GLY A 88 -9.21 7.99 -0.12
N LYS A 89 -7.96 7.98 -0.58
CA LYS A 89 -7.59 7.68 -1.97
C LYS A 89 -6.40 6.73 -2.13
N TYR A 90 -5.34 6.91 -1.34
CA TYR A 90 -4.09 6.19 -1.54
C TYR A 90 -4.13 4.81 -0.88
N LEU A 91 -4.00 3.75 -1.69
CA LEU A 91 -4.03 2.34 -1.26
C LEU A 91 -2.67 1.82 -0.73
N LEU A 92 -1.81 2.72 -0.26
CA LEU A 92 -0.62 2.45 0.56
C LEU A 92 0.48 1.57 -0.08
N GLY A 93 0.51 1.38 -1.39
CA GLY A 93 1.38 0.42 -2.06
C GLY A 93 2.87 0.56 -1.77
N THR A 94 3.41 1.78 -1.76
CA THR A 94 4.79 2.04 -1.36
C THR A 94 4.96 1.93 0.16
N SER A 95 3.93 2.32 0.92
CA SER A 95 4.00 2.44 2.38
C SER A 95 4.21 1.10 3.07
N PHE A 96 3.56 0.02 2.60
CA PHE A 96 3.78 -1.32 3.15
C PHE A 96 4.87 -2.11 2.40
N ALA A 97 5.27 -1.71 1.18
CA ALA A 97 6.42 -2.32 0.49
C ALA A 97 7.75 -2.06 1.22
N ARG A 98 7.95 -0.87 1.77
CA ARG A 98 9.21 -0.53 2.45
C ARG A 98 9.45 -1.34 3.73
N PRO A 99 8.46 -1.56 4.64
CA PRO A 99 8.62 -2.45 5.77
C PRO A 99 8.97 -3.90 5.41
N VAL A 100 8.37 -4.51 4.39
CA VAL A 100 8.73 -5.88 3.99
C VAL A 100 10.15 -5.96 3.43
N ILE A 101 10.55 -4.98 2.62
CA ILE A 101 11.93 -4.89 2.10
C ILE A 101 12.92 -4.70 3.25
N ALA A 102 12.65 -3.76 4.17
CA ALA A 102 13.53 -3.48 5.31
C ALA A 102 13.65 -4.68 6.25
N LYS A 103 12.59 -5.47 6.45
CA LYS A 103 12.65 -6.73 7.20
C LYS A 103 13.61 -7.71 6.54
N ALA A 104 13.53 -7.90 5.22
CA ALA A 104 14.45 -8.77 4.49
C ALA A 104 15.92 -8.29 4.60
N LEU A 105 16.16 -6.96 4.55
CA LEU A 105 17.48 -6.39 4.78
C LEU A 105 18.01 -6.73 6.18
N VAL A 106 17.17 -6.61 7.21
CA VAL A 106 17.53 -6.95 8.59
C VAL A 106 17.86 -8.43 8.72
N ASP A 107 17.06 -9.31 8.14
CA ASP A 107 17.28 -10.76 8.18
C ASP A 107 18.60 -11.14 7.50
N ILE A 108 18.90 -10.52 6.35
CA ILE A 108 20.18 -10.70 5.66
C ILE A 108 21.33 -10.11 6.48
N ALA A 109 21.18 -8.92 7.04
CA ALA A 109 22.21 -8.27 7.86
C ALA A 109 22.59 -9.14 9.08
N LYS A 110 21.60 -9.73 9.75
CA LYS A 110 21.82 -10.67 10.86
C LYS A 110 22.58 -11.92 10.40
N ARG A 111 22.15 -12.50 9.27
CA ARG A 111 22.75 -13.72 8.71
C ARG A 111 24.19 -13.52 8.24
N GLU A 112 24.47 -12.38 7.64
CA GLU A 112 25.79 -12.02 7.11
C GLU A 112 26.71 -11.39 8.19
N GLY A 113 26.20 -11.13 9.38
CA GLY A 113 26.93 -10.47 10.46
C GLY A 113 27.31 -9.02 10.12
N ALA A 114 26.43 -8.29 9.45
CA ALA A 114 26.66 -6.93 9.04
C ALA A 114 26.61 -5.96 10.23
N ASP A 115 27.34 -4.84 10.11
CA ASP A 115 27.40 -3.77 11.13
C ASP A 115 26.35 -2.69 10.89
N ALA A 116 25.94 -2.51 9.62
CA ALA A 116 25.04 -1.45 9.20
C ALA A 116 24.12 -1.87 8.05
N ILE A 117 23.00 -1.14 7.93
CA ILE A 117 22.12 -1.14 6.75
C ILE A 117 22.18 0.24 6.11
N ALA A 118 22.32 0.28 4.78
CA ALA A 118 22.27 1.52 3.99
C ALA A 118 21.05 1.52 3.06
N HIS A 119 20.52 2.71 2.78
CA HIS A 119 19.44 2.90 1.80
C HIS A 119 19.62 4.18 0.99
N GLY A 120 19.09 4.19 -0.24
CA GLY A 120 19.12 5.32 -1.17
C GLY A 120 17.88 6.21 -1.14
N ALA A 121 17.06 6.16 -0.10
CA ALA A 121 15.90 7.03 0.03
C ALA A 121 16.33 8.47 0.29
N THR A 122 15.72 9.43 -0.45
CA THR A 122 16.02 10.84 -0.32
C THR A 122 15.52 11.45 0.98
N GLY A 123 16.16 12.52 1.46
CA GLY A 123 15.74 13.23 2.67
C GLY A 123 14.38 13.92 2.60
N LYS A 124 13.80 14.07 1.38
CA LYS A 124 12.49 14.69 1.14
C LYS A 124 11.33 13.68 1.09
N GLY A 125 11.62 12.38 1.03
CA GLY A 125 10.62 11.32 0.91
C GLY A 125 10.29 10.64 2.24
N ASN A 126 9.10 10.01 2.33
CA ASN A 126 8.70 9.20 3.48
C ASN A 126 9.46 7.88 3.56
N ASP A 127 10.05 7.40 2.48
CA ASP A 127 10.65 6.07 2.41
C ASP A 127 11.82 5.90 3.37
N GLN A 128 12.63 6.95 3.59
CA GLN A 128 13.66 6.92 4.61
C GLN A 128 13.09 6.59 5.99
N VAL A 129 11.94 7.18 6.34
CA VAL A 129 11.28 6.94 7.64
C VAL A 129 10.82 5.48 7.72
N ARG A 130 10.21 4.96 6.68
CA ARG A 130 9.70 3.58 6.61
C ARG A 130 10.81 2.54 6.75
N PHE A 131 11.93 2.72 6.04
CA PHE A 131 13.11 1.85 6.18
C PHE A 131 13.67 1.91 7.60
N GLU A 132 13.95 3.10 8.10
CA GLU A 132 14.65 3.27 9.36
C GLU A 132 13.81 2.83 10.57
N LEU A 133 12.52 3.14 10.60
CA LEU A 133 11.64 2.69 11.69
C LEU A 133 11.55 1.17 11.73
N THR A 134 11.52 0.50 10.58
CA THR A 134 11.56 -0.96 10.51
C THR A 134 12.87 -1.52 11.05
N VAL A 135 14.01 -0.95 10.63
CA VAL A 135 15.33 -1.38 11.15
C VAL A 135 15.41 -1.16 12.65
N LYS A 136 14.96 0.00 13.17
CA LYS A 136 14.94 0.29 14.60
C LYS A 136 14.07 -0.68 15.40
N ALA A 137 12.92 -1.09 14.84
CA ALA A 137 12.04 -2.04 15.50
C ALA A 137 12.61 -3.46 15.54
N LEU A 138 13.25 -3.92 14.45
CA LEU A 138 13.66 -5.32 14.29
C LEU A 138 15.13 -5.58 14.66
N ALA A 139 15.98 -4.55 14.59
CA ALA A 139 17.42 -4.65 14.84
C ALA A 139 17.99 -3.33 15.40
N PRO A 140 17.64 -2.94 16.65
CA PRO A 140 17.96 -1.63 17.21
C PRO A 140 19.47 -1.34 17.35
N ASN A 141 20.29 -2.38 17.28
CA ASN A 141 21.75 -2.26 17.39
C ASN A 141 22.48 -2.12 16.04
N LEU A 142 21.77 -2.28 14.90
CA LEU A 142 22.36 -2.03 13.58
C LEU A 142 22.45 -0.53 13.32
N GLN A 143 23.59 -0.10 12.76
CA GLN A 143 23.72 1.29 12.31
C GLN A 143 22.93 1.48 11.01
N ILE A 144 22.44 2.70 10.83
CA ILE A 144 21.72 3.09 9.60
C ILE A 144 22.57 4.14 8.89
N ILE A 145 22.82 3.93 7.61
CA ILE A 145 23.55 4.85 6.76
C ILE A 145 22.58 5.34 5.68
N ALA A 146 22.41 6.65 5.63
CA ALA A 146 21.53 7.31 4.66
C ALA A 146 22.33 8.36 3.87
N PRO A 147 23.03 7.97 2.80
CA PRO A 147 23.96 8.83 2.08
C PRO A 147 23.34 10.16 1.63
N TRP A 148 22.10 10.19 1.21
CA TRP A 148 21.38 11.41 0.83
C TRP A 148 21.35 12.51 1.91
N ARG A 149 21.66 12.19 3.16
CA ARG A 149 21.75 13.16 4.26
C ARG A 149 23.21 13.53 4.60
N GLU A 150 24.17 12.86 3.99
CA GLU A 150 25.59 12.93 4.38
C GLU A 150 26.51 13.32 3.22
N TRP A 151 26.17 12.99 1.97
CA TRP A 151 27.02 13.19 0.81
C TRP A 151 26.84 14.55 0.13
N ASP A 152 27.85 14.94 -0.68
CA ASP A 152 27.86 16.18 -1.44
C ASP A 152 27.31 16.04 -2.88
N LEU A 153 26.71 14.86 -3.21
CA LEU A 153 26.11 14.60 -4.51
C LEU A 153 24.67 15.14 -4.53
N ASP A 154 24.53 16.44 -4.69
CA ASP A 154 23.28 17.18 -4.53
C ASP A 154 22.39 17.22 -5.79
N SER A 155 22.89 16.66 -6.91
CA SER A 155 22.21 16.71 -8.21
C SER A 155 22.43 15.44 -9.03
N ARG A 156 21.46 15.14 -9.90
CA ARG A 156 21.56 14.03 -10.87
C ARG A 156 22.81 14.15 -11.76
N THR A 157 23.23 15.38 -12.09
CA THR A 157 24.46 15.63 -12.87
C THR A 157 25.69 15.20 -12.07
N ALA A 158 25.78 15.57 -10.81
CA ALA A 158 26.89 15.17 -9.94
C ALA A 158 26.94 13.65 -9.75
N GLU A 159 25.79 12.97 -9.59
CA GLU A 159 25.71 11.50 -9.53
C GLU A 159 26.21 10.84 -10.81
N ILE A 160 25.82 11.37 -12.00
CA ILE A 160 26.27 10.85 -13.30
C ILE A 160 27.79 11.02 -13.46
N GLU A 161 28.35 12.14 -13.04
CA GLU A 161 29.80 12.38 -13.10
C GLU A 161 30.54 11.43 -12.14
N TYR A 162 30.02 11.25 -10.93
CA TYR A 162 30.56 10.30 -9.98
C TYR A 162 30.48 8.86 -10.49
N ALA A 163 29.35 8.45 -11.06
CA ALA A 163 29.18 7.14 -11.67
C ALA A 163 30.21 6.89 -12.80
N LYS A 164 30.42 7.87 -13.69
CA LYS A 164 31.42 7.79 -14.76
C LYS A 164 32.83 7.63 -14.21
N LYS A 165 33.20 8.38 -13.17
CA LYS A 165 34.50 8.28 -12.51
C LYS A 165 34.77 6.87 -11.96
N HIS A 166 33.71 6.18 -11.49
CA HIS A 166 33.79 4.84 -10.92
C HIS A 166 33.47 3.72 -11.91
N GLY A 167 33.28 4.05 -13.22
CA GLY A 167 32.98 3.04 -14.25
C GLY A 167 31.61 2.38 -14.13
N ILE A 168 30.67 3.01 -13.42
CA ILE A 168 29.31 2.49 -13.21
C ILE A 168 28.49 2.72 -14.49
N PRO A 169 27.82 1.69 -15.02
CA PRO A 169 26.93 1.86 -16.17
C PRO A 169 25.76 2.78 -15.85
N VAL A 170 25.66 3.89 -16.58
CA VAL A 170 24.55 4.84 -16.44
C VAL A 170 23.55 4.57 -17.56
N ALA A 171 22.29 4.30 -17.22
CA ALA A 171 21.22 4.22 -18.21
C ALA A 171 20.99 5.60 -18.83
N THR A 172 20.92 5.65 -20.15
CA THR A 172 20.73 6.90 -20.94
C THR A 172 19.27 7.34 -21.03
N GLU A 173 18.33 6.56 -20.48
CA GLU A 173 16.92 6.87 -20.56
C GLU A 173 16.54 8.00 -19.61
N ASN A 174 16.07 9.10 -20.17
CA ASN A 174 15.42 10.16 -19.43
C ASN A 174 13.98 9.72 -19.11
N LYS A 175 13.77 9.11 -17.94
CA LYS A 175 12.41 8.88 -17.45
C LYS A 175 11.76 10.23 -17.16
N THR A 176 10.60 10.48 -17.77
CA THR A 176 9.85 11.74 -17.58
C THR A 176 9.35 11.86 -16.16
N TYR A 177 8.83 10.75 -15.58
CA TYR A 177 8.30 10.68 -14.22
C TYR A 177 9.17 9.82 -13.32
N SER A 178 9.21 10.15 -12.04
CA SER A 178 9.67 9.23 -11.00
C SER A 178 8.60 8.18 -10.77
N MET A 179 8.98 6.91 -10.82
CA MET A 179 8.05 5.79 -10.72
C MET A 179 8.51 4.81 -9.65
N ASP A 180 7.55 4.28 -8.88
CA ASP A 180 7.74 3.15 -7.99
C ASP A 180 6.72 2.07 -8.33
N ARG A 181 7.21 0.87 -8.67
CA ARG A 181 6.39 -0.24 -9.14
C ARG A 181 6.53 -1.45 -8.23
N ASN A 182 5.40 -2.04 -7.91
CA ASN A 182 5.29 -3.36 -7.31
C ASN A 182 4.02 -4.06 -7.82
N ILE A 183 3.77 -5.29 -7.40
CA ILE A 183 2.59 -6.05 -7.86
C ILE A 183 1.26 -5.39 -7.49
N TRP A 184 1.24 -4.53 -6.46
CA TRP A 184 0.03 -3.85 -5.98
C TRP A 184 -0.27 -2.57 -6.76
N HIS A 185 0.74 -1.81 -7.14
CA HIS A 185 0.55 -0.53 -7.82
C HIS A 185 1.74 -0.08 -8.67
N LEU A 186 1.52 0.96 -9.46
CA LEU A 186 2.53 1.81 -10.06
C LEU A 186 2.24 3.27 -9.69
N SER A 187 3.24 4.00 -9.20
CA SER A 187 3.15 5.43 -8.94
C SER A 187 3.87 6.25 -9.99
N HIS A 188 3.37 7.46 -10.26
CA HIS A 188 3.99 8.47 -11.11
C HIS A 188 4.07 9.78 -10.33
N GLU A 189 5.26 10.37 -10.24
CA GLU A 189 5.51 11.63 -9.52
C GLU A 189 6.46 12.53 -10.32
N GLY A 190 6.42 13.83 -10.06
CA GLY A 190 7.34 14.81 -10.63
C GLY A 190 6.94 15.32 -12.03
N SER A 191 7.87 16.01 -12.71
CA SER A 191 7.65 16.61 -14.03
C SER A 191 6.44 17.57 -14.05
N ASP A 192 5.54 17.46 -15.03
CA ASP A 192 4.34 18.28 -15.14
C ASP A 192 3.29 18.04 -14.05
N LEU A 193 3.38 16.94 -13.29
CA LEU A 193 2.54 16.68 -12.11
C LEU A 193 2.89 17.59 -10.92
N GLU A 194 4.06 18.24 -10.91
CA GLU A 194 4.43 19.19 -9.84
C GLU A 194 3.52 20.42 -9.79
N ASP A 195 2.91 20.78 -10.93
CA ASP A 195 1.83 21.75 -10.94
C ASP A 195 0.47 21.06 -10.80
N PRO A 196 -0.24 21.23 -9.66
CA PRO A 196 -1.52 20.57 -9.43
C PRO A 196 -2.65 21.03 -10.36
N ALA A 197 -2.44 22.09 -11.15
CA ALA A 197 -3.40 22.55 -12.17
C ALA A 197 -3.33 21.71 -13.46
N ASN A 198 -2.27 20.91 -13.66
CA ASN A 198 -2.14 20.09 -14.84
C ASN A 198 -2.94 18.78 -14.72
N GLU A 199 -3.68 18.44 -15.77
CA GLU A 199 -4.33 17.13 -15.90
C GLU A 199 -3.28 16.04 -16.16
N PRO A 200 -3.38 14.86 -15.51
CA PRO A 200 -2.55 13.71 -15.83
C PRO A 200 -2.75 13.29 -17.30
N LYS A 201 -1.67 13.09 -18.03
CA LYS A 201 -1.74 12.70 -19.45
C LYS A 201 -1.99 11.20 -19.56
N ASN A 202 -2.91 10.77 -20.44
CA ASN A 202 -3.16 9.36 -20.70
C ASN A 202 -1.90 8.57 -21.10
N SER A 203 -0.95 9.23 -21.77
CA SER A 203 0.32 8.63 -22.17
C SER A 203 1.25 8.23 -21.02
N MET A 204 0.95 8.65 -19.79
CA MET A 204 1.73 8.25 -18.60
C MET A 204 1.33 6.87 -18.08
N PHE A 205 0.10 6.41 -18.32
CA PHE A 205 -0.39 5.14 -17.83
C PHE A 205 0.33 3.97 -18.50
N LEU A 206 0.91 3.09 -17.69
CA LEU A 206 1.71 1.95 -18.16
C LEU A 206 1.06 0.60 -17.84
N ILE A 207 0.11 0.58 -16.92
CA ILE A 207 -0.63 -0.63 -16.53
C ILE A 207 -2.05 -0.55 -17.06
N SER A 208 -2.75 0.54 -16.78
CA SER A 208 -4.18 0.72 -17.09
C SER A 208 -4.39 1.49 -18.40
N CYS A 209 -5.41 1.13 -19.17
CA CYS A 209 -5.89 2.03 -20.21
C CYS A 209 -6.61 3.23 -19.60
N ALA A 210 -6.65 4.36 -20.30
CA ALA A 210 -7.49 5.47 -19.89
C ALA A 210 -8.97 5.06 -19.90
N PRO A 211 -9.82 5.60 -19.01
CA PRO A 211 -11.24 5.23 -18.93
C PRO A 211 -12.00 5.40 -20.25
N GLU A 212 -11.70 6.41 -21.03
CA GLU A 212 -12.30 6.64 -22.36
C GLU A 212 -11.89 5.60 -23.40
N ASP A 213 -10.70 5.00 -23.26
CA ASP A 213 -10.17 3.98 -24.16
C ASP A 213 -10.61 2.57 -23.76
N ALA A 214 -11.25 2.41 -22.59
CA ALA A 214 -11.76 1.13 -22.12
C ALA A 214 -12.96 0.65 -22.97
N PRO A 215 -13.23 -0.68 -23.01
CA PRO A 215 -14.33 -1.26 -23.82
C PRO A 215 -15.69 -0.63 -23.56
N ASP A 216 -16.51 -0.52 -24.61
CA ASP A 216 -17.90 -0.02 -24.53
C ASP A 216 -18.88 -1.03 -23.93
N ALA A 217 -18.49 -2.29 -23.80
CA ALA A 217 -19.26 -3.32 -23.10
C ALA A 217 -18.74 -3.49 -21.66
N PRO A 218 -19.63 -3.57 -20.65
CA PRO A 218 -19.22 -3.83 -19.30
C PRO A 218 -18.67 -5.25 -19.12
N GLU A 219 -17.67 -5.40 -18.26
CA GLU A 219 -17.14 -6.70 -17.84
C GLU A 219 -17.61 -7.02 -16.42
N TYR A 220 -18.00 -8.28 -16.20
CA TYR A 220 -18.36 -8.76 -14.86
C TYR A 220 -17.23 -9.59 -14.27
N VAL A 221 -16.99 -9.41 -12.98
CA VAL A 221 -16.00 -10.18 -12.21
C VAL A 221 -16.62 -10.58 -10.87
N SER A 222 -16.42 -11.83 -10.47
CA SER A 222 -16.78 -12.33 -9.13
C SER A 222 -15.52 -12.57 -8.33
N ILE A 223 -15.52 -12.14 -7.06
CA ILE A 223 -14.43 -12.37 -6.11
C ILE A 223 -15.00 -13.11 -4.90
N SER A 224 -14.39 -14.25 -4.55
CA SER A 224 -14.74 -14.99 -3.34
C SER A 224 -13.74 -14.67 -2.22
N PHE A 225 -14.26 -14.50 -1.01
CA PHE A 225 -13.48 -14.23 0.19
C PHE A 225 -13.72 -15.32 1.25
N GLU A 226 -12.67 -15.66 1.99
CA GLU A 226 -12.71 -16.47 3.20
C GLU A 226 -12.07 -15.67 4.35
N LYS A 227 -12.85 -15.33 5.39
CA LYS A 227 -12.41 -14.51 6.53
C LYS A 227 -11.71 -13.21 6.12
N GLY A 228 -12.29 -12.50 5.16
CA GLY A 228 -11.77 -11.23 4.62
C GLY A 228 -10.58 -11.36 3.67
N ILE A 229 -10.09 -12.57 3.39
CA ILE A 229 -8.99 -12.83 2.46
C ILE A 229 -9.57 -13.25 1.10
N PRO A 230 -9.14 -12.62 -0.01
CA PRO A 230 -9.59 -13.04 -1.34
C PRO A 230 -8.95 -14.38 -1.72
N VAL A 231 -9.76 -15.34 -2.19
CA VAL A 231 -9.33 -16.71 -2.46
C VAL A 231 -9.68 -17.21 -3.87
N ALA A 232 -10.60 -16.54 -4.58
CA ALA A 232 -10.96 -16.93 -5.95
C ALA A 232 -11.41 -15.74 -6.78
N VAL A 233 -11.19 -15.83 -8.10
CA VAL A 233 -11.72 -14.90 -9.11
C VAL A 233 -12.49 -15.69 -10.16
N ASN A 234 -13.74 -15.31 -10.40
CA ASN A 234 -14.65 -15.98 -11.35
C ASN A 234 -14.75 -17.50 -11.09
N GLY A 235 -14.82 -17.90 -9.81
CA GLY A 235 -14.91 -19.29 -9.36
C GLY A 235 -13.60 -20.08 -9.40
N GLU A 236 -12.51 -19.53 -9.92
CA GLU A 236 -11.20 -20.16 -9.94
C GLU A 236 -10.43 -19.82 -8.66
N LYS A 237 -10.09 -20.83 -7.85
CA LYS A 237 -9.22 -20.65 -6.66
C LYS A 237 -7.78 -20.40 -7.10
N LEU A 238 -7.17 -19.35 -6.57
CA LEU A 238 -5.84 -18.88 -6.96
C LEU A 238 -5.01 -18.56 -5.71
N GLY A 239 -3.68 -18.66 -5.85
CA GLY A 239 -2.75 -18.10 -4.87
C GLY A 239 -2.78 -16.57 -4.88
N ALA A 240 -2.19 -15.95 -3.84
CA ALA A 240 -2.24 -14.50 -3.67
C ALA A 240 -1.69 -13.73 -4.88
N VAL A 241 -0.56 -14.18 -5.42
CA VAL A 241 0.12 -13.55 -6.56
C VAL A 241 -0.71 -13.67 -7.84
N GLU A 242 -1.16 -14.87 -8.17
CA GLU A 242 -1.96 -15.15 -9.36
C GLU A 242 -3.31 -14.44 -9.30
N LEU A 243 -3.93 -14.40 -8.12
CA LEU A 243 -5.20 -13.72 -7.88
C LEU A 243 -5.10 -12.23 -8.17
N LEU A 244 -4.11 -11.55 -7.57
CA LEU A 244 -3.91 -10.12 -7.78
C LEU A 244 -3.49 -9.82 -9.21
N THR A 245 -2.61 -10.61 -9.82
CA THR A 245 -2.21 -10.46 -11.22
C THR A 245 -3.43 -10.50 -12.14
N LYS A 246 -4.31 -11.49 -11.96
CA LYS A 246 -5.56 -11.61 -12.72
C LYS A 246 -6.49 -10.41 -12.54
N LEU A 247 -6.63 -9.91 -11.31
CA LEU A 247 -7.43 -8.71 -11.04
C LEU A 247 -6.80 -7.44 -11.60
N ASN A 248 -5.47 -7.34 -11.58
CA ASN A 248 -4.75 -6.24 -12.23
C ASN A 248 -5.03 -6.21 -13.74
N GLU A 249 -4.96 -7.35 -14.42
CA GLU A 249 -5.27 -7.45 -15.85
C GLU A 249 -6.72 -7.07 -16.16
N ILE A 250 -7.68 -7.57 -15.34
CA ILE A 250 -9.10 -7.28 -15.50
C ILE A 250 -9.36 -5.78 -15.27
N GLY A 251 -8.85 -5.20 -14.19
CA GLY A 251 -9.06 -3.80 -13.88
C GLY A 251 -8.38 -2.87 -14.88
N ALA A 252 -7.15 -3.19 -15.26
CA ALA A 252 -6.36 -2.41 -16.20
C ALA A 252 -7.04 -2.20 -17.56
N ARG A 253 -7.55 -3.28 -18.19
CA ARG A 253 -8.25 -3.19 -19.47
C ARG A 253 -9.61 -2.49 -19.40
N ASN A 254 -10.15 -2.30 -18.18
CA ASN A 254 -11.39 -1.57 -17.95
C ASN A 254 -11.17 -0.13 -17.44
N GLY A 255 -9.92 0.35 -17.43
CA GLY A 255 -9.55 1.69 -16.96
C GLY A 255 -9.74 1.92 -15.47
N VAL A 256 -9.83 0.85 -14.67
CA VAL A 256 -10.09 0.91 -13.22
C VAL A 256 -8.81 1.20 -12.46
N GLY A 257 -8.92 1.98 -11.38
CA GLY A 257 -7.87 2.13 -10.37
C GLY A 257 -6.86 3.22 -10.64
N ILE A 258 -7.18 4.18 -11.50
CA ILE A 258 -6.38 5.40 -11.69
C ILE A 258 -6.78 6.39 -10.60
N VAL A 259 -5.80 6.84 -9.81
CA VAL A 259 -6.00 7.75 -8.67
C VAL A 259 -5.00 8.88 -8.71
N ASP A 260 -5.47 10.12 -8.68
CA ASP A 260 -4.67 11.34 -8.55
C ASP A 260 -4.91 11.97 -7.16
N ILE A 261 -3.83 12.21 -6.42
CA ILE A 261 -3.90 12.77 -5.07
C ILE A 261 -2.75 13.73 -4.78
N CYS A 262 -3.08 14.87 -4.18
CA CYS A 262 -2.14 15.71 -3.46
C CYS A 262 -2.15 15.30 -1.98
N GLU A 263 -1.24 14.41 -1.59
CA GLU A 263 -1.16 13.84 -0.25
C GLU A 263 -0.31 14.70 0.70
N ASN A 264 -0.51 14.53 1.99
CA ASN A 264 0.34 15.11 3.02
C ASN A 264 1.43 14.11 3.42
N ARG A 265 2.69 14.41 3.09
CA ARG A 265 3.83 13.58 3.52
C ARG A 265 4.09 13.73 5.01
N LEU A 266 4.53 12.64 5.66
CA LEU A 266 4.92 12.63 7.07
C LEU A 266 6.03 13.65 7.35
N VAL A 267 6.94 13.87 6.40
CA VAL A 267 8.01 14.87 6.49
C VAL A 267 7.54 16.32 6.36
N GLY A 268 6.22 16.58 6.27
CA GLY A 268 5.59 17.89 6.45
C GLY A 268 5.26 18.65 5.18
N MET A 269 5.55 18.11 3.98
CA MET A 269 5.19 18.76 2.71
C MET A 269 4.04 18.05 2.02
N LYS A 270 3.34 18.76 1.12
CA LYS A 270 2.42 18.13 0.17
C LYS A 270 3.20 17.58 -1.02
N SER A 271 2.73 16.45 -1.55
CA SER A 271 3.23 15.86 -2.78
C SER A 271 2.07 15.34 -3.60
N ARG A 272 2.18 15.43 -4.92
CA ARG A 272 1.20 14.88 -5.84
C ARG A 272 1.74 13.60 -6.46
N GLY A 273 0.94 12.56 -6.43
CA GLY A 273 1.19 11.30 -7.11
C GLY A 273 -0.04 10.85 -7.90
N VAL A 274 0.19 10.26 -9.06
CA VAL A 274 -0.81 9.54 -9.83
C VAL A 274 -0.50 8.05 -9.74
N TYR A 275 -1.49 7.28 -9.34
CA TYR A 275 -1.33 5.86 -9.05
C TYR A 275 -2.20 5.02 -9.98
N GLU A 276 -1.66 3.89 -10.45
CA GLU A 276 -2.38 2.84 -11.14
C GLU A 276 -2.50 1.63 -10.21
N ASN A 277 -3.71 1.33 -9.76
CA ASN A 277 -4.00 0.33 -8.71
C ASN A 277 -5.22 -0.53 -9.08
N PRO A 278 -5.24 -1.16 -10.27
CA PRO A 278 -6.46 -1.75 -10.81
C PRO A 278 -7.02 -2.88 -9.94
N GLY A 279 -6.24 -3.92 -9.63
CA GLY A 279 -6.69 -5.03 -8.80
C GLY A 279 -6.97 -4.64 -7.36
N GLY A 280 -6.13 -3.75 -6.80
CA GLY A 280 -6.34 -3.22 -5.46
C GLY A 280 -7.67 -2.50 -5.31
N SER A 281 -8.03 -1.64 -6.26
CA SER A 281 -9.31 -0.93 -6.26
C SER A 281 -10.50 -1.88 -6.32
N ILE A 282 -10.43 -2.94 -7.15
CA ILE A 282 -11.45 -3.98 -7.21
C ILE A 282 -11.59 -4.70 -5.87
N LEU A 283 -10.47 -5.09 -5.25
CA LEU A 283 -10.47 -5.81 -3.97
C LEU A 283 -11.05 -4.97 -2.84
N TYR A 284 -10.66 -3.70 -2.71
CA TYR A 284 -11.19 -2.80 -1.67
C TYR A 284 -12.70 -2.59 -1.83
N TYR A 285 -13.16 -2.41 -3.07
CA TYR A 285 -14.58 -2.28 -3.33
C TYR A 285 -15.35 -3.56 -2.97
N ALA A 286 -14.89 -4.72 -3.47
CA ALA A 286 -15.55 -6.01 -3.22
C ALA A 286 -15.56 -6.38 -1.73
N HIS A 287 -14.44 -6.21 -1.03
CA HIS A 287 -14.34 -6.50 0.40
C HIS A 287 -15.35 -5.69 1.22
N ARG A 288 -15.46 -4.39 0.95
CA ARG A 288 -16.42 -3.52 1.63
C ARG A 288 -17.88 -3.93 1.36
N GLU A 289 -18.23 -4.31 0.12
CA GLU A 289 -19.58 -4.82 -0.18
C GLU A 289 -19.93 -6.08 0.62
N LEU A 290 -18.95 -6.96 0.86
CA LEU A 290 -19.14 -8.15 1.67
C LEU A 290 -19.28 -7.81 3.16
N GLU A 291 -18.49 -6.85 3.67
CA GLU A 291 -18.61 -6.38 5.06
C GLU A 291 -19.99 -5.80 5.37
N TYR A 292 -20.63 -5.10 4.41
CA TYR A 292 -22.00 -4.60 4.57
C TYR A 292 -23.02 -5.71 4.82
N LEU A 293 -22.77 -6.93 4.35
CA LEU A 293 -23.64 -8.08 4.62
C LEU A 293 -23.33 -8.77 5.96
N CYS A 294 -22.05 -8.82 6.35
CA CYS A 294 -21.57 -9.72 7.40
C CYS A 294 -21.37 -9.04 8.75
N LEU A 295 -21.19 -7.74 8.80
CA LEU A 295 -20.93 -7.00 10.03
C LEU A 295 -22.17 -6.27 10.53
N ASP A 296 -22.41 -6.33 11.84
CA ASP A 296 -23.43 -5.48 12.46
C ASP A 296 -23.04 -4.00 12.42
N ARG A 297 -24.04 -3.13 12.59
CA ARG A 297 -23.89 -1.68 12.53
C ARG A 297 -22.81 -1.13 13.45
N ALA A 298 -22.73 -1.59 14.68
CA ALA A 298 -21.80 -1.06 15.68
C ALA A 298 -20.36 -1.45 15.34
N THR A 299 -20.15 -2.72 15.00
CA THR A 299 -18.84 -3.27 14.58
C THR A 299 -18.34 -2.57 13.30
N TYR A 300 -19.20 -2.47 12.27
CA TYR A 300 -18.83 -1.82 11.01
C TYR A 300 -18.41 -0.36 11.20
N HIS A 301 -19.23 0.44 11.89
CA HIS A 301 -18.93 1.86 12.11
C HIS A 301 -17.67 2.09 12.95
N TYR A 302 -17.43 1.25 13.96
CA TYR A 302 -16.21 1.34 14.75
C TYR A 302 -14.97 0.99 13.93
N LYS A 303 -15.04 -0.10 13.14
CA LYS A 303 -13.98 -0.53 12.23
C LYS A 303 -13.66 0.54 11.18
N GLU A 304 -14.68 1.15 10.57
CA GLU A 304 -14.49 2.22 9.57
C GLU A 304 -13.74 3.43 10.16
N GLY A 305 -14.11 3.87 11.37
CA GLY A 305 -13.39 4.95 12.06
C GLY A 305 -11.94 4.57 12.41
N MET A 306 -11.69 3.32 12.78
CA MET A 306 -10.37 2.81 13.13
C MET A 306 -9.47 2.60 11.89
N ALA A 307 -10.06 2.32 10.72
CA ALA A 307 -9.34 2.12 9.47
C ALA A 307 -8.48 3.34 9.08
N ILE A 308 -8.95 4.55 9.40
CA ILE A 308 -8.19 5.79 9.19
C ILE A 308 -6.88 5.74 9.97
N ARG A 309 -6.94 5.42 11.27
CA ARG A 309 -5.74 5.33 12.12
C ARG A 309 -4.80 4.20 11.70
N TYR A 310 -5.36 3.07 11.27
CA TYR A 310 -4.56 1.98 10.72
C TYR A 310 -3.81 2.45 9.46
N GLY A 311 -4.49 3.14 8.54
CA GLY A 311 -3.89 3.71 7.33
C GLY A 311 -2.76 4.70 7.62
N GLU A 312 -2.95 5.60 8.60
CA GLU A 312 -1.91 6.53 9.05
C GLU A 312 -0.68 5.79 9.57
N LEU A 313 -0.85 4.77 10.42
CA LEU A 313 0.27 3.99 10.95
C LEU A 313 1.06 3.28 9.85
N VAL A 314 0.37 2.73 8.85
CA VAL A 314 1.02 2.11 7.67
C VAL A 314 1.76 3.17 6.85
N TYR A 315 1.11 4.31 6.59
CA TYR A 315 1.70 5.41 5.82
C TYR A 315 2.98 5.95 6.48
N ASP A 316 2.96 6.08 7.80
CA ASP A 316 4.05 6.60 8.62
C ASP A 316 5.20 5.59 8.83
N GLY A 317 5.10 4.37 8.30
CA GLY A 317 6.13 3.33 8.48
C GLY A 317 6.11 2.66 9.86
N MET A 318 5.01 2.82 10.60
CA MET A 318 4.82 2.26 11.96
C MET A 318 4.28 0.82 11.92
N TRP A 319 4.68 0.03 10.93
CA TRP A 319 4.18 -1.35 10.74
C TRP A 319 4.40 -2.24 11.96
N PHE A 320 5.55 -2.13 12.60
CA PHE A 320 5.94 -2.94 13.75
C PHE A 320 5.66 -2.27 15.10
N CYS A 321 4.74 -1.30 15.18
CA CYS A 321 4.35 -0.70 16.44
C CYS A 321 3.20 -1.46 17.11
N GLN A 322 3.18 -1.44 18.44
CA GLN A 322 2.17 -2.12 19.27
C GLN A 322 0.73 -1.71 18.90
N LEU A 323 0.48 -0.44 18.58
CA LEU A 323 -0.85 0.03 18.23
C LEU A 323 -1.35 -0.62 16.93
N ARG A 324 -0.51 -0.69 15.87
CA ARG A 324 -0.90 -1.34 14.62
C ARG A 324 -1.20 -2.83 14.85
N GLU A 325 -0.40 -3.53 15.67
CA GLU A 325 -0.62 -4.93 16.02
C GLU A 325 -1.94 -5.14 16.78
N ALA A 326 -2.24 -4.27 17.75
CA ALA A 326 -3.51 -4.32 18.48
C ALA A 326 -4.72 -4.08 17.57
N LEU A 327 -4.60 -3.10 16.65
CA LEU A 327 -5.65 -2.82 15.66
C LEU A 327 -5.81 -3.98 14.67
N ALA A 328 -4.72 -4.64 14.26
CA ALA A 328 -4.79 -5.82 13.41
C ALA A 328 -5.53 -6.98 14.08
N ALA A 329 -5.25 -7.23 15.35
CA ALA A 329 -5.96 -8.26 16.12
C ALA A 329 -7.47 -7.97 16.24
N PHE A 330 -7.85 -6.71 16.45
CA PHE A 330 -9.25 -6.28 16.39
C PHE A 330 -9.86 -6.56 15.01
N VAL A 331 -9.18 -6.13 13.94
CA VAL A 331 -9.62 -6.36 12.55
C VAL A 331 -9.82 -7.86 12.32
N ASP A 332 -8.84 -8.70 12.63
CA ASP A 332 -8.90 -10.13 12.40
C ASP A 332 -10.13 -10.76 13.08
N SER A 333 -10.45 -10.33 14.30
CA SER A 333 -11.66 -10.76 14.99
C SER A 333 -12.95 -10.39 14.24
N THR A 334 -13.00 -9.21 13.60
CA THR A 334 -14.18 -8.80 12.83
C THR A 334 -14.34 -9.56 11.53
N GLN A 335 -13.26 -10.14 10.99
CA GLN A 335 -13.23 -10.80 9.70
C GLN A 335 -13.64 -12.28 9.73
N GLU A 336 -13.81 -12.88 10.91
CA GLU A 336 -14.18 -14.30 11.07
C GLU A 336 -15.43 -14.70 10.28
N THR A 337 -16.37 -13.77 10.09
CA THR A 337 -17.61 -13.97 9.36
C THR A 337 -17.64 -13.35 7.97
N VAL A 338 -16.59 -12.61 7.59
CA VAL A 338 -16.52 -11.95 6.26
C VAL A 338 -16.10 -12.97 5.21
N THR A 339 -17.04 -13.84 4.86
CA THR A 339 -16.86 -14.96 3.92
C THR A 339 -18.04 -14.98 2.95
N GLY A 340 -17.75 -15.06 1.65
CA GLY A 340 -18.79 -15.06 0.63
C GLY A 340 -18.25 -14.67 -0.76
N GLU A 341 -19.16 -14.37 -1.67
CA GLU A 341 -18.84 -13.95 -3.03
C GLU A 341 -19.47 -12.59 -3.33
N VAL A 342 -18.68 -11.72 -3.99
CA VAL A 342 -19.13 -10.41 -4.49
C VAL A 342 -18.96 -10.39 -6.00
N ARG A 343 -20.03 -10.03 -6.70
CA ARG A 343 -20.03 -9.81 -8.14
C ARG A 343 -20.01 -8.31 -8.43
N LEU A 344 -19.09 -7.90 -9.29
CA LEU A 344 -18.90 -6.51 -9.69
C LEU A 344 -19.09 -6.37 -11.21
N LYS A 345 -19.55 -5.19 -11.63
CA LYS A 345 -19.58 -4.74 -13.01
C LYS A 345 -18.55 -3.62 -13.19
N LEU A 346 -17.58 -3.84 -14.07
CA LEU A 346 -16.55 -2.88 -14.42
C LEU A 346 -16.92 -2.20 -15.73
N TYR A 347 -16.87 -0.88 -15.77
CA TYR A 347 -17.20 -0.13 -16.98
C TYR A 347 -16.55 1.25 -16.97
N LYS A 348 -15.65 1.48 -17.94
CA LYS A 348 -15.02 2.78 -18.17
C LYS A 348 -14.50 3.43 -16.87
N GLY A 349 -13.61 2.73 -16.16
CA GLY A 349 -13.01 3.18 -14.91
C GLY A 349 -13.89 3.03 -13.66
N ASN A 350 -15.17 2.70 -13.80
CA ASN A 350 -16.09 2.56 -12.69
C ASN A 350 -16.19 1.11 -12.21
N ILE A 351 -16.34 0.96 -10.89
CA ILE A 351 -16.66 -0.30 -10.23
C ILE A 351 -18.08 -0.16 -9.66
N ILE A 352 -18.97 -1.07 -10.04
CA ILE A 352 -20.38 -1.04 -9.67
C ILE A 352 -20.74 -2.39 -9.06
N SER A 353 -21.39 -2.39 -7.90
CA SER A 353 -21.90 -3.61 -7.26
C SER A 353 -22.95 -4.28 -8.16
N ALA A 354 -22.80 -5.60 -8.34
CA ALA A 354 -23.72 -6.43 -9.12
C ALA A 354 -24.28 -7.60 -8.29
N GLY A 355 -24.14 -7.51 -6.96
CA GLY A 355 -24.66 -8.45 -5.98
C GLY A 355 -23.58 -9.11 -5.14
N ALA A 356 -23.97 -9.52 -3.94
CA ALA A 356 -23.11 -10.24 -3.01
C ALA A 356 -23.90 -11.33 -2.27
N THR A 357 -23.22 -12.39 -1.88
CA THR A 357 -23.79 -13.49 -1.11
C THR A 357 -22.84 -13.92 -0.01
N SER A 358 -23.40 -14.27 1.17
CA SER A 358 -22.61 -14.80 2.29
C SER A 358 -23.45 -15.77 3.11
N PRO A 359 -22.87 -16.90 3.59
CA PRO A 359 -23.53 -17.74 4.58
C PRO A 359 -23.66 -17.07 5.96
N TYR A 360 -22.93 -15.98 6.18
CA TYR A 360 -22.94 -15.17 7.40
C TYR A 360 -23.71 -13.85 7.22
N SER A 361 -24.54 -13.73 6.18
CA SER A 361 -25.31 -12.52 5.91
C SER A 361 -26.23 -12.19 7.09
N LEU A 362 -26.15 -10.94 7.55
CA LEU A 362 -27.11 -10.37 8.52
C LEU A 362 -28.33 -9.74 7.82
N TYR A 363 -28.33 -9.71 6.49
CA TYR A 363 -29.48 -9.26 5.69
C TYR A 363 -30.50 -10.37 5.61
N SER A 364 -31.66 -10.18 6.24
CA SER A 364 -32.78 -11.13 6.19
C SER A 364 -33.93 -10.51 5.41
N GLN A 365 -34.34 -11.17 4.34
CA GLN A 365 -35.49 -10.74 3.52
C GLN A 365 -36.78 -10.76 4.32
N GLU A 366 -36.94 -11.67 5.29
CA GLU A 366 -38.13 -11.77 6.14
C GLU A 366 -38.34 -10.51 6.99
N PHE A 367 -37.24 -9.88 7.48
CA PHE A 367 -37.30 -8.70 8.33
C PHE A 367 -37.41 -7.39 7.55
N VAL A 368 -36.94 -7.35 6.28
CA VAL A 368 -36.83 -6.09 5.53
C VAL A 368 -37.83 -6.00 4.38
N THR A 369 -38.72 -6.99 4.22
CA THR A 369 -39.74 -6.98 3.16
C THR A 369 -40.70 -5.80 3.33
N PHE A 370 -41.12 -5.21 2.20
CA PHE A 370 -42.22 -4.23 2.16
C PHE A 370 -43.59 -4.90 2.03
N GLU A 371 -43.63 -6.21 1.86
CA GLU A 371 -44.85 -7.02 1.89
C GLU A 371 -45.27 -7.32 3.34
N HIS A 372 -46.39 -8.00 3.52
CA HIS A 372 -46.85 -8.44 4.83
C HIS A 372 -45.85 -9.45 5.44
N ASP A 373 -45.47 -9.22 6.69
CA ASP A 373 -44.65 -10.12 7.48
C ASP A 373 -45.24 -10.34 8.89
N ASP A 374 -44.90 -11.45 9.52
CA ASP A 374 -45.31 -11.81 10.87
C ASP A 374 -44.11 -11.82 11.85
N VAL A 375 -42.91 -11.43 11.39
CA VAL A 375 -41.67 -11.54 12.18
C VAL A 375 -41.27 -10.24 12.86
N TYR A 376 -41.67 -9.07 12.26
CA TYR A 376 -41.32 -7.74 12.79
C TYR A 376 -42.57 -7.00 13.30
N ASN A 377 -42.57 -6.66 14.59
CA ASN A 377 -43.64 -5.86 15.18
C ASN A 377 -43.35 -4.36 15.04
N GLN A 378 -43.96 -3.70 14.04
CA GLN A 378 -43.74 -2.26 13.77
C GLN A 378 -44.12 -1.35 14.96
N ALA A 379 -44.99 -1.80 15.86
CA ALA A 379 -45.41 -1.02 17.08
C ALA A 379 -44.24 -0.81 18.05
N ASP A 380 -43.25 -1.69 18.07
CA ASP A 380 -42.10 -1.60 19.00
C ASP A 380 -41.21 -0.39 18.65
N ALA A 381 -41.21 0.08 17.40
CA ALA A 381 -40.50 1.27 16.98
C ALA A 381 -40.92 2.53 17.74
N GLY A 382 -42.22 2.66 18.07
CA GLY A 382 -42.73 3.78 18.84
C GLY A 382 -42.12 3.90 20.23
N GLY A 383 -42.01 2.79 20.93
CA GLY A 383 -41.35 2.71 22.25
C GLY A 383 -39.87 3.07 22.20
N PHE A 384 -39.15 2.51 21.24
CA PHE A 384 -37.75 2.84 20.99
C PHE A 384 -37.54 4.31 20.70
N ILE A 385 -38.32 4.90 19.75
CA ILE A 385 -38.19 6.30 19.35
C ILE A 385 -38.45 7.24 20.52
N ASN A 386 -39.46 6.94 21.37
CA ASN A 386 -39.79 7.75 22.55
C ASN A 386 -38.63 7.82 23.55
N LEU A 387 -37.99 6.68 23.84
CA LEU A 387 -36.86 6.62 24.77
C LEU A 387 -35.60 7.21 24.16
N PHE A 388 -35.26 6.85 22.92
CA PHE A 388 -34.08 7.34 22.22
C PHE A 388 -34.15 8.84 21.94
N GLY A 389 -35.33 9.36 21.63
CA GLY A 389 -35.57 10.77 21.38
C GLY A 389 -35.78 11.62 22.66
N LEU A 390 -35.85 11.04 23.86
CA LEU A 390 -36.12 11.77 25.09
C LEU A 390 -35.14 12.93 25.37
N PRO A 391 -33.80 12.76 25.17
CA PRO A 391 -32.86 13.87 25.35
C PRO A 391 -33.14 15.05 24.42
N LEU A 392 -33.56 14.79 23.16
CA LEU A 392 -33.94 15.85 22.20
C LEU A 392 -35.18 16.58 22.67
N LYS A 393 -36.22 15.88 23.15
CA LYS A 393 -37.43 16.45 23.69
C LYS A 393 -37.13 17.32 24.91
N VAL A 394 -36.36 16.82 25.87
CA VAL A 394 -35.96 17.57 27.07
C VAL A 394 -35.20 18.85 26.70
N ARG A 395 -34.26 18.75 25.75
CA ARG A 395 -33.54 19.93 25.26
C ARG A 395 -34.47 20.97 24.63
N ALA A 396 -35.41 20.56 23.79
CA ALA A 396 -36.38 21.48 23.17
C ALA A 396 -37.25 22.20 24.20
N LEU A 397 -37.78 21.45 25.19
CA LEU A 397 -38.58 22.04 26.29
C LEU A 397 -37.77 23.05 27.13
N MET A 398 -36.52 22.75 27.41
CA MET A 398 -35.62 23.69 28.11
C MET A 398 -35.41 24.96 27.30
N GLN A 399 -35.15 24.85 25.98
CA GLN A 399 -34.99 26.02 25.10
C GLN A 399 -36.23 26.86 25.00
N GLU A 400 -37.43 26.25 24.91
CA GLU A 400 -38.72 27.00 24.94
C GLU A 400 -38.92 27.71 26.27
N GLY A 401 -38.47 27.12 27.38
CA GLY A 401 -38.53 27.77 28.69
C GLY A 401 -37.59 28.96 28.84
N LEU A 402 -36.44 28.98 28.15
CA LEU A 402 -35.50 30.08 28.18
C LEU A 402 -35.89 31.25 27.24
N ASN A 403 -36.76 31.01 26.27
CA ASN A 403 -37.27 32.01 25.33
C ASN A 403 -38.56 32.69 25.79
N LYS A 404 -39.07 32.33 26.97
CA LYS A 404 -40.18 32.95 27.67
C LYS A 404 -39.67 33.89 28.77
#